data_a3ad9fd2894e4d49d84bf6962813f5a7
#
_entry.id   a3ad9fd2894e4d49d84bf6962813f5a7
#
_cell.length_a   1.000
_cell.length_b   1.000
_cell.length_c   1.000
_cell.angle_alpha   90.00
_cell.angle_beta   90.00
_cell.angle_gamma   90.00
#
_symmetry.space_group_name_H-M   'P 1'
#
loop_
_entity.id
_entity.type
_entity.pdbx_description
1 polymer ?
#
loop_
_entity_poly.entity_id
_entity_poly.type
_entity_poly.pdbx_seq_one_letter_code
_entity_poly.pdbx_strand_id
1 'polypeptide(L)'
;MNLTLRNIWMPSNLFAALFLGLILSGGEGVKIKEIKVPDVVLNGTKPVVLDCDYVLDDPAGLVVKWFFNNHPAPVYQWIFKQKPQVLGVLKGKINLNYRATNEEFTMYRAIEIITPTMDLSGEYKCLVSTFDQEVSKSKKMIVYVPEKSLEVTQEKPREDKVNITCEAEGVYPEPNMTITALESKHTGYIQVTTRKQNNSSLYDIKGTLSVDDVELSSPTTFVCELSIPDAHYSNRRELVYFPGPPTTPSGVDRIAETLPSSGASGTTLSPSILSMFALLLSILISRTGL
;
A
#
# COMPACT_ATOMS: atom_id res chain seq x y z
N MET A 1 -18.35 86.73 44.07
CA MET A 1 -17.65 85.44 44.23
C MET A 1 -17.63 84.79 42.85
N ASN A 2 -16.54 85.06 42.10
CA ASN A 2 -16.44 84.61 40.70
C ASN A 2 -15.67 83.27 40.64
N LEU A 3 -16.35 82.24 40.22
CA LEU A 3 -15.77 80.91 39.92
C LEU A 3 -15.32 80.89 38.44
N THR A 4 -14.02 81.03 38.22
CA THR A 4 -13.41 80.84 36.89
C THR A 4 -13.29 79.35 36.57
N LEU A 5 -14.03 78.87 35.60
CA LEU A 5 -13.87 77.54 35.02
C LEU A 5 -12.55 77.53 34.19
N ARG A 6 -11.53 76.79 34.65
CA ARG A 6 -10.34 76.50 33.88
C ARG A 6 -10.67 75.43 32.86
N ASN A 7 -10.66 75.80 31.57
CA ASN A 7 -10.69 74.87 30.47
C ASN A 7 -9.42 74.01 30.47
N ILE A 8 -9.55 72.71 30.80
CA ILE A 8 -8.44 71.77 30.64
C ILE A 8 -8.47 71.35 29.16
N TRP A 9 -7.60 71.96 28.38
CA TRP A 9 -7.30 71.55 27.03
C TRP A 9 -6.46 70.25 27.08
N MET A 10 -7.08 69.06 26.89
CA MET A 10 -6.34 67.84 26.65
C MET A 10 -5.82 67.84 25.20
N PRO A 11 -4.49 67.60 24.97
CA PRO A 11 -3.97 67.56 23.61
C PRO A 11 -4.59 66.38 22.83
N SER A 12 -5.07 66.67 21.62
CA SER A 12 -5.74 65.74 20.72
C SER A 12 -4.94 64.45 20.42
N ASN A 13 -3.65 64.45 20.66
CA ASN A 13 -2.74 63.29 20.48
C ASN A 13 -2.94 62.18 21.52
N LEU A 14 -3.50 62.47 22.72
CA LEU A 14 -3.78 61.44 23.72
C LEU A 14 -5.02 60.61 23.35
N PHE A 15 -6.04 61.20 22.70
CA PHE A 15 -7.20 60.48 22.23
C PHE A 15 -6.90 59.55 21.04
N ALA A 16 -5.99 59.99 20.12
CA ALA A 16 -5.53 59.16 19.01
C ALA A 16 -4.72 57.94 19.47
N ALA A 17 -3.87 58.09 20.50
CA ALA A 17 -3.11 56.99 21.07
C ALA A 17 -3.96 55.97 21.84
N LEU A 18 -5.04 56.41 22.53
CA LEU A 18 -5.97 55.49 23.19
C LEU A 18 -6.84 54.75 22.20
N PHE A 19 -7.25 55.35 21.06
CA PHE A 19 -8.00 54.66 20.01
C PHE A 19 -7.13 53.70 19.20
N LEU A 20 -5.87 53.98 19.00
CA LEU A 20 -4.96 53.08 18.26
C LEU A 20 -4.55 51.85 19.10
N GLY A 21 -4.54 51.93 20.42
CA GLY A 21 -4.29 50.80 21.34
C GLY A 21 -5.44 49.77 21.46
N LEU A 22 -6.66 50.14 21.11
CA LEU A 22 -7.83 49.27 21.19
C LEU A 22 -8.09 48.40 19.95
N ILE A 23 -7.31 48.59 18.85
CA ILE A 23 -7.52 47.86 17.59
C ILE A 23 -6.59 46.64 17.48
N LEU A 24 -5.67 46.41 18.40
CA LEU A 24 -4.60 45.38 18.30
C LEU A 24 -4.83 44.13 19.18
N SER A 25 -5.93 44.03 19.89
CA SER A 25 -6.33 42.78 20.56
C SER A 25 -7.27 41.96 19.69
N GLY A 26 -6.89 41.72 18.44
CA GLY A 26 -7.48 40.66 17.64
C GLY A 26 -7.06 39.32 18.24
N GLY A 27 -7.94 38.68 19.03
CA GLY A 27 -7.71 37.30 19.45
C GLY A 27 -7.38 36.45 18.19
N GLU A 28 -6.33 35.66 18.25
CA GLU A 28 -6.00 34.69 17.20
C GLU A 28 -7.03 33.56 17.24
N GLY A 29 -8.21 33.72 16.80
CA GLY A 29 -9.28 32.72 16.83
C GLY A 29 -8.84 31.28 16.56
N VAL A 30 -9.73 30.39 16.18
CA VAL A 30 -9.38 28.99 15.89
C VAL A 30 -8.47 28.87 14.65
N LYS A 31 -7.36 28.10 14.76
CA LYS A 31 -6.41 27.87 13.66
C LYS A 31 -5.90 26.42 13.66
N ILE A 32 -6.06 25.73 12.52
CA ILE A 32 -5.45 24.41 12.33
C ILE A 32 -3.96 24.61 12.02
N LYS A 33 -3.09 24.16 12.93
CA LYS A 33 -1.64 24.11 12.73
C LYS A 33 -1.28 23.10 11.67
N GLU A 34 -1.67 21.85 11.88
CA GLU A 34 -1.34 20.73 11.03
C GLU A 34 -2.48 19.72 10.96
N ILE A 35 -2.63 19.08 9.80
CA ILE A 35 -3.42 17.88 9.62
C ILE A 35 -2.47 16.70 9.38
N LYS A 36 -2.42 15.74 10.31
CA LYS A 36 -1.58 14.55 10.24
C LYS A 36 -2.42 13.39 9.76
N VAL A 37 -2.31 13.09 8.48
CA VAL A 37 -2.92 11.94 7.82
C VAL A 37 -1.79 11.26 7.06
N PRO A 38 -1.51 9.96 7.27
CA PRO A 38 -0.50 9.24 6.49
C PRO A 38 -0.84 9.26 5.01
N ASP A 39 0.14 9.49 4.16
CA ASP A 39 -0.08 9.49 2.71
C ASP A 39 -0.41 8.08 2.21
N VAL A 40 0.29 7.08 2.75
CA VAL A 40 0.20 5.67 2.32
C VAL A 40 0.14 4.75 3.53
N VAL A 41 -0.76 3.77 3.50
CA VAL A 41 -0.97 2.75 4.54
C VAL A 41 -1.17 1.39 3.89
N LEU A 42 -0.51 0.35 4.40
CA LEU A 42 -0.76 -1.01 3.97
C LEU A 42 -2.07 -1.54 4.56
N ASN A 43 -2.90 -2.16 3.74
CA ASN A 43 -4.18 -2.77 4.15
C ASN A 43 -4.00 -3.78 5.28
N GLY A 44 -4.85 -3.71 6.29
CA GLY A 44 -4.85 -4.68 7.40
C GLY A 44 -3.70 -4.54 8.40
N THR A 45 -2.94 -3.45 8.38
CA THR A 45 -1.81 -3.22 9.29
C THR A 45 -2.22 -2.69 10.67
N LYS A 46 -1.23 -2.20 11.40
CA LYS A 46 -1.38 -1.57 12.74
C LYS A 46 -2.37 -0.40 12.70
N PRO A 47 -2.95 -0.04 13.86
CA PRO A 47 -3.78 1.14 13.99
C PRO A 47 -3.10 2.40 13.44
N VAL A 48 -3.89 3.24 12.80
CA VAL A 48 -3.46 4.50 12.17
C VAL A 48 -4.19 5.65 12.80
N VAL A 49 -3.46 6.71 13.15
CA VAL A 49 -4.02 7.92 13.74
C VAL A 49 -4.08 9.04 12.70
N LEU A 50 -5.27 9.62 12.55
CA LEU A 50 -5.50 10.86 11.82
C LEU A 50 -5.67 11.96 12.87
N ASP A 51 -4.79 12.97 12.91
CA ASP A 51 -4.81 14.04 13.90
C ASP A 51 -5.02 15.42 13.25
N CYS A 52 -5.85 16.21 13.88
CA CYS A 52 -6.12 17.59 13.50
C CYS A 52 -5.56 18.51 14.59
N ASP A 53 -4.31 18.90 14.46
CA ASP A 53 -3.65 19.77 15.44
C ASP A 53 -4.07 21.23 15.26
N TYR A 54 -4.77 21.79 16.24
CA TYR A 54 -5.22 23.17 16.23
C TYR A 54 -4.93 23.89 17.54
N VAL A 55 -5.01 25.20 17.48
CA VAL A 55 -5.04 26.12 18.61
C VAL A 55 -6.31 26.94 18.55
N LEU A 56 -6.79 27.34 19.71
CA LEU A 56 -7.92 28.25 19.89
C LEU A 56 -7.74 29.00 21.20
N ASP A 57 -8.30 30.22 21.25
CA ASP A 57 -8.24 31.05 22.45
C ASP A 57 -9.42 30.75 23.38
N ASP A 58 -10.62 30.54 22.81
CA ASP A 58 -11.83 30.22 23.56
C ASP A 58 -12.50 28.94 23.02
N PRO A 59 -12.70 27.90 23.86
CA PRO A 59 -13.38 26.66 23.47
C PRO A 59 -14.90 26.79 23.41
N ALA A 60 -15.48 27.95 23.59
CA ALA A 60 -16.93 28.15 23.53
C ALA A 60 -17.50 27.77 22.15
N GLY A 61 -18.44 26.82 22.14
CA GLY A 61 -19.02 26.27 20.91
C GLY A 61 -18.12 25.36 20.11
N LEU A 62 -16.99 24.89 20.67
CA LEU A 62 -16.03 24.04 19.96
C LEU A 62 -16.69 22.73 19.48
N VAL A 63 -16.56 22.50 18.17
CA VAL A 63 -16.91 21.25 17.50
C VAL A 63 -15.80 20.86 16.53
N VAL A 64 -15.39 19.60 16.59
CA VAL A 64 -14.45 19.00 15.63
C VAL A 64 -15.21 17.98 14.79
N LYS A 65 -15.11 18.11 13.47
CA LYS A 65 -15.72 17.19 12.51
C LYS A 65 -14.68 16.68 11.54
N TRP A 66 -14.79 15.39 11.20
CA TRP A 66 -14.06 14.82 10.10
C TRP A 66 -15.01 14.37 9.01
N PHE A 67 -14.68 14.72 7.78
CA PHE A 67 -15.42 14.35 6.57
C PHE A 67 -14.55 13.43 5.71
N PHE A 68 -15.19 12.63 4.88
CA PHE A 68 -14.55 11.68 3.98
C PHE A 68 -15.08 11.87 2.55
N ASN A 69 -14.15 12.00 1.58
CA ASN A 69 -14.46 12.14 0.14
C ASN A 69 -15.49 13.23 -0.18
N ASN A 70 -15.39 14.38 0.48
CA ASN A 70 -16.31 15.52 0.31
C ASN A 70 -17.80 15.19 0.56
N HIS A 71 -18.09 14.07 1.25
CA HIS A 71 -19.45 13.77 1.64
C HIS A 71 -20.00 14.86 2.58
N PRO A 72 -21.26 15.33 2.42
CA PRO A 72 -21.81 16.42 3.22
C PRO A 72 -21.99 16.07 4.70
N ALA A 73 -22.21 14.80 5.04
CA ALA A 73 -22.28 14.34 6.41
C ALA A 73 -20.90 13.96 6.95
N PRO A 74 -20.55 14.35 8.19
CA PRO A 74 -19.30 13.97 8.80
C PRO A 74 -19.25 12.46 9.09
N VAL A 75 -18.05 11.88 9.05
CA VAL A 75 -17.79 10.48 9.47
C VAL A 75 -17.40 10.36 10.95
N TYR A 76 -17.01 11.48 11.55
CA TYR A 76 -16.73 11.63 12.98
C TYR A 76 -17.08 13.04 13.42
N GLN A 77 -17.65 13.16 14.63
CA GLN A 77 -17.96 14.44 15.25
C GLN A 77 -17.68 14.39 16.74
N TRP A 78 -16.99 15.39 17.23
CA TRP A 78 -16.81 15.63 18.66
C TRP A 78 -17.27 17.04 19.02
N ILE A 79 -18.23 17.13 19.92
CA ILE A 79 -18.67 18.38 20.52
C ILE A 79 -18.02 18.47 21.90
N PHE A 80 -17.43 19.61 22.21
CA PHE A 80 -16.74 19.83 23.48
C PHE A 80 -17.63 19.43 24.67
N LYS A 81 -17.03 18.76 25.64
CA LYS A 81 -17.70 18.17 26.83
C LYS A 81 -18.69 17.03 26.52
N GLN A 82 -18.78 16.56 25.28
CA GLN A 82 -19.61 15.40 24.93
C GLN A 82 -18.68 14.23 24.49
N LYS A 83 -19.26 13.03 24.42
CA LYS A 83 -18.55 11.88 23.83
C LYS A 83 -18.50 11.99 22.32
N PRO A 84 -17.40 11.56 21.67
CA PRO A 84 -17.33 11.51 20.23
C PRO A 84 -18.40 10.62 19.60
N GLN A 85 -18.84 10.99 18.41
CA GLN A 85 -19.80 10.24 17.60
C GLN A 85 -19.14 9.80 16.29
N VAL A 86 -19.47 8.60 15.86
CA VAL A 86 -18.95 7.98 14.62
C VAL A 86 -20.11 7.67 13.68
N LEU A 87 -19.90 7.99 12.40
CA LEU A 87 -20.90 7.86 11.35
C LEU A 87 -20.27 7.27 10.07
N GLY A 88 -21.10 6.88 9.12
CA GLY A 88 -20.69 6.49 7.80
C GLY A 88 -19.63 5.37 7.77
N VAL A 89 -18.62 5.52 6.92
CA VAL A 89 -17.59 4.51 6.62
C VAL A 89 -16.71 4.13 7.81
N LEU A 90 -16.59 5.01 8.82
CA LEU A 90 -15.77 4.77 10.01
C LEU A 90 -16.51 4.01 11.13
N LYS A 91 -17.80 3.76 10.97
CA LYS A 91 -18.61 3.07 12.00
C LYS A 91 -18.08 1.65 12.23
N GLY A 92 -17.71 1.37 13.49
CA GLY A 92 -17.12 0.07 13.90
C GLY A 92 -15.63 -0.11 13.55
N LYS A 93 -14.96 0.91 12.97
CA LYS A 93 -13.57 0.81 12.52
C LYS A 93 -12.59 1.65 13.34
N ILE A 94 -13.08 2.45 14.29
CA ILE A 94 -12.23 3.35 15.08
C ILE A 94 -12.33 3.07 16.57
N ASN A 95 -11.26 3.45 17.28
CA ASN A 95 -11.23 3.45 18.75
C ASN A 95 -11.80 4.75 19.29
N LEU A 96 -13.04 4.70 19.81
CA LEU A 96 -13.73 5.84 20.40
C LEU A 96 -13.12 6.36 21.72
N ASN A 97 -12.27 5.56 22.36
CA ASN A 97 -11.62 5.94 23.61
C ASN A 97 -10.23 6.56 23.38
N TYR A 98 -9.80 6.65 22.11
CA TYR A 98 -8.51 7.25 21.77
C TYR A 98 -8.49 8.73 22.16
N ARG A 99 -7.42 9.14 22.83
CA ARG A 99 -7.19 10.53 23.25
C ARG A 99 -5.92 11.03 22.60
N ALA A 100 -6.02 12.07 21.80
CA ALA A 100 -4.88 12.71 21.15
C ALA A 100 -4.00 13.44 22.18
N THR A 101 -4.61 14.01 23.21
CA THR A 101 -3.93 14.73 24.29
C THR A 101 -4.66 14.53 25.62
N ASN A 102 -4.07 15.03 26.70
CA ASN A 102 -4.74 15.11 28.02
C ASN A 102 -5.47 16.44 28.24
N GLU A 103 -5.32 17.38 27.31
CA GLU A 103 -5.99 18.68 27.38
C GLU A 103 -7.46 18.55 27.00
N GLU A 104 -8.35 19.12 27.82
CA GLU A 104 -9.79 18.95 27.73
C GLU A 104 -10.35 19.35 26.36
N PHE A 105 -9.84 20.44 25.76
CA PHE A 105 -10.33 20.98 24.48
C PHE A 105 -9.60 20.48 23.24
N THR A 106 -8.63 19.53 23.38
CA THR A 106 -7.94 18.89 22.25
C THR A 106 -7.96 17.36 22.35
N MET A 107 -8.56 16.82 23.41
CA MET A 107 -8.54 15.41 23.77
C MET A 107 -9.01 14.50 22.64
N TYR A 108 -10.12 14.82 22.01
CA TYR A 108 -10.76 13.98 20.98
C TYR A 108 -10.69 14.59 19.57
N ARG A 109 -9.61 15.33 19.28
CA ARG A 109 -9.39 15.95 17.97
C ARG A 109 -8.95 14.97 16.89
N ALA A 110 -8.50 13.79 17.31
CA ALA A 110 -7.95 12.77 16.42
C ALA A 110 -8.84 11.52 16.33
N ILE A 111 -8.65 10.75 15.25
CA ILE A 111 -9.31 9.48 14.99
C ILE A 111 -8.23 8.39 14.96
N GLU A 112 -8.38 7.32 15.75
CA GLU A 112 -7.58 6.12 15.64
C GLU A 112 -8.35 5.03 14.88
N ILE A 113 -7.95 4.75 13.64
CA ILE A 113 -8.45 3.65 12.83
C ILE A 113 -7.80 2.36 13.30
N ILE A 114 -8.59 1.40 13.78
CA ILE A 114 -8.09 0.15 14.39
C ILE A 114 -7.42 -0.73 13.35
N THR A 115 -8.06 -0.91 12.20
CA THR A 115 -7.56 -1.69 11.07
C THR A 115 -7.87 -0.95 9.79
N PRO A 116 -6.89 -0.34 9.14
CA PRO A 116 -7.11 0.33 7.87
C PRO A 116 -7.44 -0.66 6.77
N THR A 117 -8.50 -0.39 6.01
CA THR A 117 -8.97 -1.20 4.87
C THR A 117 -9.07 -0.33 3.63
N MET A 118 -8.97 -0.93 2.42
CA MET A 118 -8.91 -0.20 1.15
C MET A 118 -10.10 0.76 0.92
N ASP A 119 -11.27 0.49 1.49
CA ASP A 119 -12.45 1.37 1.44
C ASP A 119 -12.28 2.65 2.26
N LEU A 120 -11.21 2.77 3.04
CA LEU A 120 -10.81 3.97 3.76
C LEU A 120 -9.79 4.82 2.98
N SER A 121 -9.44 4.42 1.73
CA SER A 121 -8.67 5.29 0.83
C SER A 121 -9.51 6.47 0.39
N GLY A 122 -9.00 7.68 0.58
CA GLY A 122 -9.72 8.87 0.18
C GLY A 122 -9.20 10.15 0.83
N GLU A 123 -9.94 11.23 0.63
CA GLU A 123 -9.63 12.53 1.20
C GLU A 123 -10.34 12.71 2.56
N TYR A 124 -9.55 13.03 3.56
CA TYR A 124 -10.03 13.35 4.90
C TYR A 124 -9.96 14.87 5.12
N LYS A 125 -11.08 15.48 5.46
CA LYS A 125 -11.17 16.90 5.80
C LYS A 125 -11.51 17.05 7.27
N CYS A 126 -10.62 17.66 8.04
CA CYS A 126 -10.88 18.12 9.39
C CYS A 126 -11.47 19.53 9.33
N LEU A 127 -12.53 19.74 10.09
CA LEU A 127 -13.17 21.01 10.29
C LEU A 127 -13.28 21.28 11.80
N VAL A 128 -12.81 22.44 12.23
CA VAL A 128 -12.88 22.90 13.61
C VAL A 128 -13.68 24.19 13.62
N SER A 129 -14.75 24.24 14.41
CA SER A 129 -15.60 25.42 14.55
C SER A 129 -15.77 25.80 16.03
N THR A 130 -15.91 27.08 16.27
CA THR A 130 -16.37 27.72 17.51
C THR A 130 -17.66 28.51 17.20
N PHE A 131 -18.16 29.27 18.13
CA PHE A 131 -19.31 30.17 17.84
C PHE A 131 -18.97 31.25 16.81
N ASP A 132 -17.70 31.70 16.77
CA ASP A 132 -17.32 32.86 15.98
C ASP A 132 -16.60 32.49 14.66
N GLN A 133 -15.99 31.31 14.57
CA GLN A 133 -15.12 30.98 13.47
C GLN A 133 -15.20 29.49 13.09
N GLU A 134 -14.87 29.23 11.83
CA GLU A 134 -14.73 27.88 11.29
C GLU A 134 -13.50 27.81 10.38
N VAL A 135 -12.69 26.77 10.57
CA VAL A 135 -11.50 26.50 9.74
C VAL A 135 -11.45 25.03 9.34
N SER A 136 -10.90 24.74 8.18
CA SER A 136 -10.73 23.36 7.73
C SER A 136 -9.43 23.15 6.97
N LYS A 137 -8.93 21.91 7.01
CA LYS A 137 -7.83 21.41 6.15
C LYS A 137 -8.14 19.99 5.69
N SER A 138 -7.65 19.64 4.50
CA SER A 138 -7.81 18.31 3.91
C SER A 138 -6.46 17.65 3.65
N LYS A 139 -6.43 16.31 3.69
CA LYS A 139 -5.31 15.50 3.23
C LYS A 139 -5.79 14.12 2.76
N LYS A 140 -5.16 13.59 1.71
CA LYS A 140 -5.46 12.28 1.13
C LYS A 140 -4.69 11.19 1.84
N MET A 141 -5.33 10.02 2.00
CA MET A 141 -4.72 8.78 2.46
C MET A 141 -5.01 7.67 1.45
N ILE A 142 -3.98 6.92 1.07
CA ILE A 142 -4.11 5.71 0.25
C ILE A 142 -3.88 4.50 1.13
N VAL A 143 -4.86 3.61 1.18
CA VAL A 143 -4.70 2.28 1.78
C VAL A 143 -4.49 1.31 0.62
N TYR A 144 -3.28 0.74 0.48
CA TYR A 144 -2.95 -0.13 -0.64
C TYR A 144 -2.93 -1.61 -0.26
N VAL A 145 -3.17 -2.45 -1.26
CA VAL A 145 -3.05 -3.91 -1.18
C VAL A 145 -1.98 -4.32 -2.21
N PRO A 146 -0.83 -4.87 -1.78
CA PRO A 146 0.14 -5.43 -2.70
C PRO A 146 -0.42 -6.68 -3.37
N GLU A 147 0.22 -7.11 -4.44
CA GLU A 147 -0.15 -8.32 -5.13
C GLU A 147 -0.04 -9.56 -4.25
N LYS A 148 -0.90 -10.54 -4.50
CA LYS A 148 -0.82 -11.89 -3.90
C LYS A 148 0.29 -12.71 -4.53
N SER A 149 0.47 -12.54 -5.85
CA SER A 149 1.52 -13.18 -6.64
C SER A 149 1.96 -12.23 -7.75
N LEU A 150 3.25 -12.27 -8.07
CA LEU A 150 3.84 -11.67 -9.27
C LEU A 150 4.62 -12.78 -9.96
N GLU A 151 4.14 -13.20 -11.13
CA GLU A 151 4.73 -14.29 -11.89
C GLU A 151 5.25 -13.80 -13.22
N VAL A 152 6.36 -14.37 -13.67
CA VAL A 152 6.92 -14.15 -14.99
C VAL A 152 7.11 -15.50 -15.68
N THR A 153 6.60 -15.59 -16.90
CA THR A 153 6.64 -16.80 -17.71
C THR A 153 7.14 -16.49 -19.12
N GLN A 154 7.67 -17.51 -19.79
CA GLN A 154 8.10 -17.43 -21.19
C GLN A 154 7.39 -18.49 -22.02
N GLU A 155 7.03 -18.13 -23.25
CA GLU A 155 6.46 -19.03 -24.23
C GLU A 155 7.09 -18.76 -25.60
N LYS A 156 7.43 -19.82 -26.35
CA LYS A 156 7.89 -19.71 -27.75
C LYS A 156 6.75 -20.11 -28.67
N PRO A 157 5.94 -19.16 -29.15
CA PRO A 157 4.85 -19.46 -30.09
C PRO A 157 5.39 -19.87 -31.46
N ARG A 158 6.63 -19.47 -31.79
CA ARG A 158 7.39 -19.86 -32.98
C ARG A 158 8.89 -19.94 -32.65
N GLU A 159 9.69 -20.58 -33.50
CA GLU A 159 11.12 -20.73 -33.29
C GLU A 159 11.89 -19.40 -33.24
N ASP A 160 11.39 -18.40 -33.95
CA ASP A 160 11.97 -17.07 -34.11
C ASP A 160 11.45 -16.03 -33.10
N LYS A 161 10.43 -16.38 -32.24
CA LYS A 161 9.80 -15.43 -31.30
C LYS A 161 9.64 -16.00 -29.91
N VAL A 162 9.83 -15.13 -28.93
CA VAL A 162 9.50 -15.40 -27.53
C VAL A 162 8.49 -14.38 -27.00
N ASN A 163 7.51 -14.86 -26.26
CA ASN A 163 6.60 -14.05 -25.48
C ASN A 163 6.99 -14.14 -24.01
N ILE A 164 7.25 -12.99 -23.41
CA ILE A 164 7.47 -12.87 -21.97
C ILE A 164 6.19 -12.31 -21.37
N THR A 165 5.60 -13.03 -20.45
CA THR A 165 4.35 -12.64 -19.80
C THR A 165 4.57 -12.45 -18.31
N CYS A 166 4.12 -11.29 -17.80
CA CYS A 166 4.08 -10.95 -16.38
C CYS A 166 2.62 -10.87 -15.93
N GLU A 167 2.29 -11.53 -14.84
CA GLU A 167 0.95 -11.52 -14.26
C GLU A 167 1.00 -11.22 -12.77
N ALA A 168 0.11 -10.34 -12.31
CA ALA A 168 -0.08 -10.07 -10.89
C ALA A 168 -1.58 -10.00 -10.55
N GLU A 169 -1.93 -10.47 -9.36
CA GLU A 169 -3.31 -10.60 -8.92
C GLU A 169 -3.59 -9.87 -7.61
N GLY A 170 -4.78 -9.30 -7.52
CA GLY A 170 -5.34 -8.80 -6.27
C GLY A 170 -4.72 -7.51 -5.75
N VAL A 171 -4.33 -6.60 -6.64
CA VAL A 171 -3.65 -5.33 -6.34
C VAL A 171 -4.66 -4.19 -6.14
N TYR A 172 -4.35 -3.23 -5.27
CA TYR A 172 -5.14 -1.99 -5.10
C TYR A 172 -4.24 -0.83 -4.60
N PRO A 173 -4.42 0.40 -5.10
CA PRO A 173 -5.23 0.81 -6.25
C PRO A 173 -4.73 0.23 -7.58
N GLU A 174 -5.24 0.74 -8.70
CA GLU A 174 -4.89 0.27 -10.03
C GLU A 174 -3.38 0.31 -10.27
N PRO A 175 -2.76 -0.83 -10.60
CA PRO A 175 -1.32 -0.94 -10.78
C PRO A 175 -0.89 -0.59 -12.21
N ASN A 176 0.43 -0.33 -12.36
CA ASN A 176 1.14 -0.32 -13.64
C ASN A 176 2.10 -1.51 -13.71
N MET A 177 2.38 -1.98 -14.93
CA MET A 177 3.33 -3.06 -15.20
C MET A 177 4.24 -2.70 -16.36
N THR A 178 5.54 -2.98 -16.19
CA THR A 178 6.54 -2.85 -17.25
C THR A 178 7.33 -4.14 -17.38
N ILE A 179 7.76 -4.44 -18.62
CA ILE A 179 8.66 -5.55 -18.94
C ILE A 179 9.84 -4.96 -19.70
N THR A 180 11.05 -5.15 -19.19
CA THR A 180 12.27 -4.64 -19.81
C THR A 180 13.25 -5.77 -20.02
N ALA A 181 13.93 -5.78 -21.17
CA ALA A 181 15.06 -6.63 -21.43
C ALA A 181 16.33 -5.87 -21.06
N LEU A 182 17.07 -6.38 -20.09
CA LEU A 182 18.39 -5.85 -19.75
C LEU A 182 19.38 -6.26 -20.87
N GLU A 183 20.35 -5.39 -21.14
CA GLU A 183 21.42 -5.64 -22.13
C GLU A 183 20.95 -5.70 -23.61
N SER A 184 19.66 -5.47 -23.85
CA SER A 184 19.10 -5.36 -25.20
C SER A 184 18.69 -3.92 -25.49
N LYS A 185 19.00 -3.42 -26.68
CA LYS A 185 18.49 -2.12 -27.17
C LYS A 185 17.02 -2.18 -27.59
N HIS A 186 16.38 -3.29 -27.26
CA HIS A 186 15.06 -3.61 -27.80
C HIS A 186 13.95 -2.88 -27.04
N THR A 187 13.16 -2.10 -27.75
CA THR A 187 11.90 -1.52 -27.31
C THR A 187 10.76 -2.31 -27.95
N GLY A 188 10.55 -3.54 -27.47
CA GLY A 188 9.38 -4.32 -27.90
C GLY A 188 8.08 -3.65 -27.46
N TYR A 189 7.03 -3.86 -28.25
CA TYR A 189 5.68 -3.42 -27.86
C TYR A 189 5.17 -4.26 -26.71
N ILE A 190 4.88 -3.62 -25.58
CA ILE A 190 4.28 -4.25 -24.41
C ILE A 190 2.77 -4.07 -24.48
N GLN A 191 2.04 -5.18 -24.51
CA GLN A 191 0.59 -5.17 -24.36
C GLN A 191 0.25 -5.36 -22.88
N VAL A 192 -0.33 -4.34 -22.25
CA VAL A 192 -0.78 -4.39 -20.84
C VAL A 192 -2.29 -4.42 -20.80
N THR A 193 -2.84 -5.33 -20.01
CA THR A 193 -4.28 -5.46 -19.75
C THR A 193 -4.52 -5.47 -18.26
N THR A 194 -5.31 -4.52 -17.77
CA THR A 194 -5.73 -4.44 -16.37
C THR A 194 -7.22 -4.82 -16.28
N ARG A 195 -7.55 -5.67 -15.35
CA ARG A 195 -8.93 -6.12 -15.10
C ARG A 195 -9.30 -5.93 -13.65
N LYS A 196 -10.37 -5.20 -13.39
CA LYS A 196 -10.96 -5.11 -12.06
C LYS A 196 -11.69 -6.42 -11.74
N GLN A 197 -11.44 -6.98 -10.57
CA GLN A 197 -12.11 -8.22 -10.12
C GLN A 197 -13.62 -7.97 -9.86
N ASN A 198 -14.43 -8.95 -10.21
CA ASN A 198 -15.87 -8.90 -9.94
C ASN A 198 -16.12 -8.86 -8.42
N ASN A 199 -17.04 -7.97 -7.97
CA ASN A 199 -17.42 -7.79 -6.58
C ASN A 199 -16.27 -7.38 -5.63
N SER A 200 -15.15 -6.89 -6.18
CA SER A 200 -13.98 -6.41 -5.43
C SER A 200 -13.47 -5.09 -6.01
N SER A 201 -12.74 -4.33 -5.21
CA SER A 201 -11.99 -3.16 -5.71
C SER A 201 -10.58 -3.51 -6.14
N LEU A 202 -10.20 -4.77 -6.10
CA LEU A 202 -8.89 -5.27 -6.49
C LEU A 202 -8.75 -5.38 -8.01
N TYR A 203 -7.52 -5.30 -8.47
CA TYR A 203 -7.14 -5.41 -9.88
C TYR A 203 -6.23 -6.60 -10.11
N ASP A 204 -6.42 -7.27 -11.25
CA ASP A 204 -5.46 -8.18 -11.84
C ASP A 204 -4.83 -7.48 -13.05
N ILE A 205 -3.53 -7.66 -13.25
CA ILE A 205 -2.81 -7.04 -14.36
C ILE A 205 -1.93 -8.08 -15.05
N LYS A 206 -1.94 -8.03 -16.38
CA LYS A 206 -1.13 -8.88 -17.25
C LYS A 206 -0.42 -8.03 -18.27
N GLY A 207 0.90 -8.16 -18.35
CA GLY A 207 1.74 -7.60 -19.39
C GLY A 207 2.32 -8.70 -20.26
N THR A 208 2.39 -8.50 -21.57
CA THR A 208 3.04 -9.42 -22.51
C THR A 208 3.96 -8.63 -23.43
N LEU A 209 5.22 -9.04 -23.49
CA LEU A 209 6.23 -8.54 -24.42
C LEU A 209 6.54 -9.62 -25.43
N SER A 210 6.38 -9.34 -26.73
CA SER A 210 6.72 -10.23 -27.84
C SER A 210 7.98 -9.75 -28.50
N VAL A 211 9.02 -10.57 -28.56
CA VAL A 211 10.34 -10.21 -29.09
C VAL A 211 10.84 -11.28 -30.06
N ASP A 212 11.57 -10.85 -31.10
CA ASP A 212 12.25 -11.79 -32.00
C ASP A 212 13.57 -12.27 -31.37
N ASP A 213 13.79 -13.57 -31.36
CA ASP A 213 14.98 -14.19 -30.73
C ASP A 213 16.30 -13.63 -31.26
N VAL A 214 16.34 -13.31 -32.55
CA VAL A 214 17.54 -12.79 -33.22
C VAL A 214 17.99 -11.42 -32.72
N GLU A 215 17.08 -10.71 -32.06
CA GLU A 215 17.33 -9.38 -31.51
C GLU A 215 17.81 -9.41 -30.07
N LEU A 216 17.83 -10.59 -29.46
CA LEU A 216 18.23 -10.80 -28.07
C LEU A 216 19.68 -11.24 -27.97
N SER A 217 20.38 -10.75 -26.96
CA SER A 217 21.66 -11.29 -26.53
C SER A 217 21.50 -12.64 -25.81
N SER A 218 22.50 -13.46 -25.76
CA SER A 218 22.46 -14.73 -25.03
C SER A 218 23.48 -14.73 -23.89
N PRO A 219 23.01 -14.79 -22.60
CA PRO A 219 21.63 -14.74 -22.11
C PRO A 219 21.05 -13.32 -22.17
N THR A 220 19.72 -13.20 -22.13
CA THR A 220 18.99 -11.95 -21.88
C THR A 220 18.20 -12.07 -20.59
N THR A 221 18.31 -11.08 -19.71
CA THR A 221 17.49 -11.01 -18.50
C THR A 221 16.30 -10.09 -18.72
N PHE A 222 15.10 -10.64 -18.58
CA PHE A 222 13.86 -9.87 -18.58
C PHE A 222 13.48 -9.50 -17.15
N VAL A 223 13.12 -8.23 -16.94
CA VAL A 223 12.66 -7.71 -15.66
C VAL A 223 11.21 -7.31 -15.79
N CYS A 224 10.38 -7.94 -14.99
CA CYS A 224 8.97 -7.62 -14.78
C CYS A 224 8.86 -6.71 -13.56
N GLU A 225 8.38 -5.49 -13.73
CA GLU A 225 8.16 -4.56 -12.62
C GLU A 225 6.68 -4.19 -12.52
N LEU A 226 6.08 -4.57 -11.40
CA LEU A 226 4.78 -4.11 -10.97
C LEU A 226 4.95 -2.86 -10.11
N SER A 227 4.14 -1.84 -10.33
CA SER A 227 4.14 -0.65 -9.48
C SER A 227 2.73 -0.16 -9.16
N ILE A 228 2.57 0.42 -7.97
CA ILE A 228 1.38 1.16 -7.54
C ILE A 228 1.86 2.59 -7.28
N PRO A 229 1.78 3.49 -8.28
CA PRO A 229 2.39 4.83 -8.19
C PRO A 229 1.87 5.65 -7.01
N ASP A 230 0.55 5.62 -6.78
CA ASP A 230 -0.10 6.34 -5.68
C ASP A 230 0.34 5.88 -4.29
N ALA A 231 0.87 4.65 -4.17
CA ALA A 231 1.35 4.06 -2.93
C ALA A 231 2.88 4.04 -2.82
N HIS A 232 3.60 4.55 -3.83
CA HIS A 232 5.07 4.46 -3.91
C HIS A 232 5.58 3.02 -3.71
N TYR A 233 4.80 2.05 -4.17
CA TYR A 233 5.09 0.63 -4.05
C TYR A 233 5.56 0.07 -5.39
N SER A 234 6.59 -0.76 -5.38
CA SER A 234 6.99 -1.56 -6.53
C SER A 234 7.52 -2.93 -6.10
N ASN A 235 7.34 -3.92 -6.95
CA ASN A 235 7.92 -5.25 -6.83
C ASN A 235 8.44 -5.72 -8.18
N ARG A 236 9.52 -6.54 -8.17
CA ARG A 236 10.21 -7.00 -9.38
C ARG A 236 10.38 -8.50 -9.38
N ARG A 237 10.30 -9.09 -10.59
CA ARG A 237 10.68 -10.46 -10.89
C ARG A 237 11.56 -10.48 -12.11
N GLU A 238 12.53 -11.37 -12.10
CA GLU A 238 13.49 -11.52 -13.19
C GLU A 238 13.38 -12.92 -13.79
N LEU A 239 13.58 -13.01 -15.11
CA LEU A 239 13.64 -14.24 -15.87
C LEU A 239 14.83 -14.18 -16.80
N VAL A 240 15.72 -15.17 -16.69
CA VAL A 240 16.86 -15.32 -17.60
C VAL A 240 16.44 -16.20 -18.77
N TYR A 241 16.58 -15.66 -19.97
CA TYR A 241 16.22 -16.32 -21.22
C TYR A 241 17.45 -16.55 -22.11
N PHE A 242 17.50 -17.73 -22.72
CA PHE A 242 18.53 -18.11 -23.66
C PHE A 242 17.92 -18.23 -25.06
N PRO A 243 18.16 -17.28 -25.98
CA PRO A 243 17.72 -17.37 -27.36
C PRO A 243 18.28 -18.61 -28.06
N GLY A 244 17.51 -19.17 -28.94
CA GLY A 244 17.92 -20.35 -29.73
C GLY A 244 16.77 -21.35 -29.94
N PRO A 245 16.98 -22.38 -30.75
CA PRO A 245 15.97 -23.41 -30.95
C PRO A 245 15.64 -24.09 -29.61
N PRO A 246 14.40 -24.55 -29.40
CA PRO A 246 14.03 -25.25 -28.19
C PRO A 246 14.92 -26.47 -28.04
N THR A 247 15.69 -26.54 -26.96
CA THR A 247 16.48 -27.73 -26.64
C THR A 247 15.44 -28.81 -26.30
N THR A 248 15.22 -29.71 -27.26
CA THR A 248 14.61 -31.02 -26.98
C THR A 248 15.47 -31.64 -25.89
N PRO A 249 14.91 -32.12 -24.76
CA PRO A 249 15.71 -32.90 -23.83
C PRO A 249 16.32 -34.04 -24.62
N SER A 250 17.62 -34.05 -24.72
CA SER A 250 18.39 -35.13 -25.42
C SER A 250 17.90 -36.41 -24.80
N GLY A 251 17.11 -37.17 -25.58
CA GLY A 251 16.78 -38.53 -25.21
C GLY A 251 18.11 -39.23 -24.93
N VAL A 252 18.18 -39.85 -23.76
CA VAL A 252 19.29 -40.72 -23.43
C VAL A 252 19.63 -41.55 -24.66
N ASP A 253 20.77 -41.27 -25.31
CA ASP A 253 21.29 -42.09 -26.38
C ASP A 253 21.35 -43.52 -25.82
N ARG A 254 20.40 -44.33 -26.24
CA ARG A 254 20.55 -45.78 -26.12
C ARG A 254 21.72 -46.11 -27.02
N ILE A 255 22.90 -46.25 -26.43
CA ILE A 255 24.02 -46.91 -27.07
C ILE A 255 23.47 -48.30 -27.46
N ALA A 256 23.18 -48.44 -28.73
CA ALA A 256 22.92 -49.76 -29.32
C ALA A 256 24.30 -50.48 -29.33
N GLU A 257 24.60 -51.18 -28.24
CA GLU A 257 25.65 -52.17 -28.24
C GLU A 257 25.25 -53.25 -29.22
N THR A 258 25.83 -53.25 -30.40
CA THR A 258 25.91 -54.37 -31.31
C THR A 258 26.71 -55.47 -30.64
N LEU A 259 26.01 -56.46 -30.09
CA LEU A 259 26.60 -57.72 -29.62
C LEU A 259 27.11 -58.54 -30.83
N PRO A 260 28.41 -58.96 -30.84
CA PRO A 260 28.82 -60.05 -31.72
C PRO A 260 28.35 -61.40 -31.16
N SER A 261 27.66 -62.14 -32.00
CA SER A 261 27.26 -63.51 -31.74
C SER A 261 28.49 -64.45 -31.67
N SER A 262 28.75 -65.10 -30.55
CA SER A 262 29.49 -66.36 -30.51
C SER A 262 29.21 -67.14 -29.18
N GLY A 263 28.52 -68.27 -29.27
CA GLY A 263 28.83 -69.60 -28.75
C GLY A 263 28.92 -69.84 -27.25
N ALA A 264 27.90 -70.54 -26.78
CA ALA A 264 27.90 -71.71 -25.89
C ALA A 264 28.85 -71.76 -24.69
N SER A 265 28.26 -71.78 -23.47
CA SER A 265 28.41 -72.94 -22.51
C SER A 265 27.74 -72.57 -21.18
N GLY A 266 26.87 -73.48 -20.72
CA GLY A 266 26.14 -73.37 -19.48
C GLY A 266 27.02 -73.57 -18.25
N THR A 267 26.64 -72.93 -17.15
CA THR A 267 26.82 -73.43 -15.78
C THR A 267 25.79 -72.79 -14.89
N THR A 268 25.02 -73.64 -14.30
CA THR A 268 24.03 -73.33 -13.23
C THR A 268 24.71 -72.86 -11.97
N LEU A 269 24.26 -71.74 -11.37
CA LEU A 269 24.59 -71.38 -9.99
C LEU A 269 23.34 -70.84 -9.27
N SER A 270 23.15 -71.46 -8.15
CA SER A 270 22.15 -71.48 -7.11
C SER A 270 21.67 -70.11 -6.55
N PRO A 271 20.41 -70.03 -6.08
CA PRO A 271 19.85 -68.82 -5.51
C PRO A 271 20.12 -68.78 -3.98
N SER A 272 20.99 -67.92 -3.53
CA SER A 272 21.22 -67.72 -2.09
C SER A 272 21.82 -66.32 -1.79
N ILE A 273 21.18 -65.24 -2.13
CA ILE A 273 21.44 -63.88 -1.59
C ILE A 273 20.16 -63.01 -1.70
N LEU A 274 19.08 -63.41 -1.07
CA LEU A 274 17.87 -62.59 -0.98
C LEU A 274 17.28 -62.62 0.40
N SER A 275 18.08 -62.76 1.49
CA SER A 275 17.57 -62.93 2.85
C SER A 275 18.27 -62.06 3.92
N MET A 276 18.98 -61.01 3.54
CA MET A 276 19.63 -60.14 4.58
C MET A 276 19.26 -58.65 4.56
N PHE A 277 18.31 -58.25 3.73
CA PHE A 277 17.82 -56.86 3.75
C PHE A 277 16.47 -56.64 4.44
N ALA A 278 15.80 -57.68 4.89
CA ALA A 278 14.48 -57.60 5.55
C ALA A 278 14.52 -57.48 7.08
N LEU A 279 15.68 -57.54 7.70
CA LEU A 279 15.84 -57.54 9.19
C LEU A 279 16.40 -56.24 9.77
N LEU A 280 16.71 -55.24 9.00
CA LEU A 280 17.20 -53.94 9.47
C LEU A 280 16.14 -52.82 9.45
N LEU A 281 14.96 -53.05 8.89
CA LEU A 281 13.87 -52.07 8.83
C LEU A 281 12.86 -52.19 9.99
N SER A 282 12.93 -53.22 10.79
CA SER A 282 12.00 -53.43 11.92
C SER A 282 12.50 -52.95 13.28
N ILE A 283 13.72 -52.42 13.39
CA ILE A 283 14.30 -51.91 14.64
C ILE A 283 14.23 -50.38 14.77
N LEU A 284 13.85 -49.67 13.72
CA LEU A 284 13.80 -48.20 13.74
C LEU A 284 12.39 -47.60 14.00
N ILE A 285 11.34 -48.43 14.13
CA ILE A 285 9.96 -47.97 14.38
C ILE A 285 9.55 -48.13 15.88
N SER A 286 10.44 -48.68 16.72
CA SER A 286 10.09 -48.93 18.13
C SER A 286 10.74 -47.97 19.15
N ARG A 287 11.23 -46.79 18.73
CA ARG A 287 11.86 -45.83 19.65
C ARG A 287 11.46 -44.37 19.47
N THR A 288 10.26 -44.05 19.00
CA THR A 288 9.67 -42.74 19.21
C THR A 288 8.18 -42.90 19.53
N GLY A 289 7.93 -43.36 20.73
CA GLY A 289 6.68 -43.13 21.41
C GLY A 289 6.86 -41.90 22.31
N LEU A 290 6.16 -40.83 21.95
CA LEU A 290 5.50 -39.84 22.82
C LEU A 290 4.86 -38.83 21.91
#